data_e9cdc3f087f8f68fafafe57fad8e707b
#
_entry.id   e9cdc3f087f8f68fafafe57fad8e707b
#
_cell.length_a   1.000
_cell.length_b   1.000
_cell.length_c   1.000
_cell.angle_alpha   90.00
_cell.angle_beta   90.00
_cell.angle_gamma   90.00
#
_symmetry.space_group_name_H-M   'P 1'
#
loop_
_entity.id
_entity.type
_entity.pdbx_description
1 polymer ?
#
loop_
_entity_poly.entity_id
_entity_poly.type
_entity_poly.pdbx_seq_one_letter_code
_entity_poly.pdbx_strand_id
1 'polypeptide(L)'
;MKAERNIPYVLNYKPSEDDGTMFCDADYAGSHDSRSCSGMVCFLNGGPISWASKIQKLVSTSTCQSELISLAETVKEALHIRLLLEELGARPVGVPMRIHEDNSAALEMAMSDKHFSKAKHFKVRQSFVRENCRPLEEGLTPTATVIQTPTHLQLSDGLTKALSKDLFKVFQDAVTTTPLCIDTKEALLACTSSPVHWR
;
A
#
# COMPACT_ATOMS: atom_id res chain seq x y z
N MET A 1 26.36 4.74 28.27
CA MET A 1 25.36 4.90 27.20
C MET A 1 24.48 6.10 27.58
N LYS A 2 24.61 7.22 26.87
CA LYS A 2 23.70 8.35 27.05
C LYS A 2 22.37 7.96 26.41
N ALA A 3 21.29 7.98 27.21
CA ALA A 3 19.95 7.86 26.67
C ALA A 3 19.75 8.99 25.65
N GLU A 4 19.58 8.64 24.38
CA GLU A 4 19.09 9.59 23.39
C GLU A 4 17.75 10.07 23.89
N ARG A 5 17.62 11.38 24.08
CA ARG A 5 16.35 11.99 24.49
C ARG A 5 15.33 11.65 23.45
N ASN A 6 14.16 11.19 23.90
CA ASN A 6 12.97 11.07 23.06
C ASN A 6 12.71 12.44 22.40
N ILE A 7 13.16 12.61 21.17
CA ILE A 7 12.75 13.73 20.35
C ILE A 7 11.31 13.42 19.98
N PRO A 8 10.34 14.26 20.36
CA PRO A 8 8.95 14.03 19.98
C PRO A 8 8.86 14.10 18.47
N TYR A 9 8.47 12.98 17.84
CA TYR A 9 8.15 12.95 16.43
C TYR A 9 6.85 13.70 16.21
N VAL A 10 6.84 14.61 15.27
CA VAL A 10 5.66 15.42 14.92
C VAL A 10 5.18 14.98 13.54
N LEU A 11 3.91 14.66 13.42
CA LEU A 11 3.27 14.46 12.13
C LEU A 11 2.97 15.82 11.52
N ASN A 12 3.48 16.07 10.33
CA ASN A 12 3.27 17.31 9.61
C ASN A 12 2.33 17.08 8.43
N TYR A 13 1.28 17.88 8.35
CA TYR A 13 0.34 17.88 7.25
C TYR A 13 0.43 19.23 6.55
N LYS A 14 0.65 19.20 5.25
CA LYS A 14 0.63 20.40 4.41
C LYS A 14 -0.33 20.17 3.25
N PRO A 15 -1.16 21.15 2.89
CA PRO A 15 -1.96 21.07 1.69
C PRO A 15 -1.08 20.65 0.51
N SER A 16 -1.42 19.57 -0.14
CA SER A 16 -0.73 19.05 -1.31
C SER A 16 -1.79 18.57 -2.30
N GLU A 17 -1.40 18.45 -3.55
CA GLU A 17 -2.25 17.81 -4.57
C GLU A 17 -2.34 16.29 -4.37
N ASP A 18 -1.81 15.78 -3.26
CA ASP A 18 -1.86 14.37 -2.90
C ASP A 18 -3.26 14.01 -2.41
N ASP A 19 -3.96 13.36 -3.27
CA ASP A 19 -5.35 12.93 -3.09
C ASP A 19 -5.48 11.52 -2.48
N GLY A 20 -4.49 11.09 -1.76
CA GLY A 20 -4.44 9.81 -1.02
C GLY A 20 -3.58 8.76 -1.72
N THR A 21 -2.44 8.46 -1.10
CA THR A 21 -1.45 7.48 -1.56
C THR A 21 -1.23 6.43 -0.47
N MET A 22 -1.28 5.17 -0.84
CA MET A 22 -1.09 4.04 0.06
C MET A 22 0.06 3.17 -0.40
N PHE A 23 0.72 2.53 0.55
CA PHE A 23 1.76 1.53 0.31
C PHE A 23 1.36 0.25 1.03
N CYS A 24 1.57 -0.90 0.40
CA CYS A 24 1.36 -2.20 1.02
C CYS A 24 2.53 -3.14 0.73
N ASP A 25 2.85 -3.98 1.70
CA ASP A 25 3.93 -4.98 1.64
C ASP A 25 3.60 -6.16 2.53
N ALA A 26 4.22 -7.31 2.27
CA ALA A 26 4.16 -8.44 3.18
C ALA A 26 5.52 -9.12 3.34
N ASP A 27 6.03 -9.19 4.57
CA ASP A 27 7.17 -10.03 4.90
C ASP A 27 6.73 -11.50 5.00
N TYR A 28 7.13 -12.30 3.98
CA TYR A 28 6.74 -13.69 3.85
C TYR A 28 7.42 -14.56 4.91
N ALA A 29 6.59 -15.27 5.71
CA ALA A 29 7.03 -16.22 6.74
C ALA A 29 8.05 -15.63 7.75
N GLY A 30 8.04 -14.29 7.95
CA GLY A 30 9.00 -13.60 8.82
C GLY A 30 8.76 -13.82 10.31
N SER A 31 7.60 -14.33 10.74
CA SER A 31 7.33 -14.61 12.14
C SER A 31 7.85 -15.98 12.58
N HIS A 32 8.03 -16.18 13.89
CA HIS A 32 8.51 -17.43 14.49
C HIS A 32 7.64 -18.66 14.14
N ASP A 33 6.34 -18.46 13.91
CA ASP A 33 5.38 -19.51 13.53
C ASP A 33 5.17 -19.59 12.01
N SER A 34 6.14 -19.08 11.21
CA SER A 34 6.11 -19.06 9.75
C SER A 34 4.92 -18.33 9.14
N ARG A 35 4.30 -17.43 9.90
CA ARG A 35 3.29 -16.51 9.37
C ARG A 35 3.92 -15.28 8.78
N SER A 36 3.28 -14.76 7.77
CA SER A 36 3.66 -13.50 7.13
C SER A 36 3.18 -12.31 7.95
N CYS A 37 3.86 -11.17 7.80
CA CYS A 37 3.44 -9.89 8.36
C CYS A 37 2.96 -8.99 7.22
N SER A 38 1.76 -8.46 7.30
CA SER A 38 1.28 -7.42 6.37
C SER A 38 1.53 -6.05 6.95
N GLY A 39 2.03 -5.14 6.12
CA GLY A 39 2.22 -3.73 6.42
C GLY A 39 1.46 -2.86 5.43
N MET A 40 0.84 -1.80 5.92
CA MET A 40 0.29 -0.76 5.06
C MET A 40 0.43 0.61 5.70
N VAL A 41 0.57 1.65 4.89
CA VAL A 41 0.51 3.05 5.32
C VAL A 41 -0.23 3.88 4.27
N CYS A 42 -1.11 4.76 4.73
CA CYS A 42 -1.83 5.71 3.90
C CYS A 42 -1.37 7.12 4.22
N PHE A 43 -1.04 7.88 3.19
CA PHE A 43 -0.67 9.29 3.26
C PHE A 43 -1.78 10.17 2.68
N LEU A 44 -2.00 11.31 3.30
CA LEU A 44 -2.85 12.38 2.81
C LEU A 44 -2.20 13.72 3.18
N ASN A 45 -2.17 14.66 2.25
CA ASN A 45 -1.55 15.96 2.50
C ASN A 45 -0.10 15.87 3.03
N GLY A 46 0.65 14.89 2.52
CA GLY A 46 2.06 14.68 2.87
C GLY A 46 2.34 14.03 4.22
N GLY A 47 1.31 13.66 4.99
CA GLY A 47 1.45 12.99 6.27
C GLY A 47 0.69 11.65 6.34
N PRO A 48 1.10 10.69 7.19
CA PRO A 48 0.40 9.44 7.36
C PRO A 48 -0.90 9.64 8.15
N ILE A 49 -2.01 9.09 7.64
CA ILE A 49 -3.34 9.17 8.27
C ILE A 49 -3.84 7.81 8.77
N SER A 50 -3.36 6.71 8.18
CA SER A 50 -3.68 5.35 8.60
C SER A 50 -2.48 4.45 8.36
N TRP A 51 -2.22 3.51 9.26
CA TRP A 51 -1.15 2.52 9.11
C TRP A 51 -1.48 1.24 9.88
N ALA A 52 -0.92 0.13 9.43
CA ALA A 52 -1.04 -1.15 10.10
C ALA A 52 0.21 -2.00 9.91
N SER A 53 0.57 -2.74 10.95
CA SER A 53 1.53 -3.84 10.90
C SER A 53 0.87 -5.02 11.62
N LYS A 54 0.54 -6.10 10.89
CA LYS A 54 -0.25 -7.22 11.45
C LYS A 54 0.25 -8.56 10.95
N ILE A 55 0.41 -9.51 11.87
CA ILE A 55 0.64 -10.92 11.51
C ILE A 55 -0.61 -11.46 10.81
N GLN A 56 -0.41 -12.08 9.66
CA GLN A 56 -1.47 -12.70 8.88
C GLN A 56 -2.05 -13.92 9.63
N LYS A 57 -3.38 -14.03 9.65
CA LYS A 57 -4.06 -15.17 10.28
C LYS A 57 -3.92 -16.46 9.47
N LEU A 58 -3.72 -16.34 8.16
CA LEU A 58 -3.55 -17.46 7.24
C LEU A 58 -2.06 -17.67 6.97
N VAL A 59 -1.67 -18.94 6.85
CA VAL A 59 -0.33 -19.29 6.38
C VAL A 59 -0.34 -19.20 4.86
N SER A 60 0.51 -18.34 4.32
CA SER A 60 0.76 -18.25 2.88
C SER A 60 1.79 -19.29 2.47
N THR A 61 1.65 -19.84 1.27
CA THR A 61 2.60 -20.83 0.74
C THR A 61 3.58 -20.22 -0.28
N SER A 62 3.48 -18.92 -0.51
CA SER A 62 4.40 -18.15 -1.37
C SER A 62 4.36 -16.68 -1.00
N THR A 63 5.42 -15.94 -1.36
CA THR A 63 5.50 -14.48 -1.22
C THR A 63 4.32 -13.80 -1.92
N CYS A 64 4.02 -14.19 -3.15
CA CYS A 64 2.92 -13.63 -3.93
C CYS A 64 1.55 -13.79 -3.22
N GLN A 65 1.32 -14.88 -2.48
CA GLN A 65 0.10 -15.05 -1.71
C GLN A 65 0.05 -14.15 -0.48
N SER A 66 1.17 -13.95 0.21
CA SER A 66 1.23 -13.01 1.34
C SER A 66 1.01 -11.57 0.89
N GLU A 67 1.57 -11.19 -0.24
CA GLU A 67 1.34 -9.88 -0.84
C GLU A 67 -0.13 -9.68 -1.27
N LEU A 68 -0.74 -10.68 -1.89
CA LEU A 68 -2.17 -10.61 -2.23
C LEU A 68 -3.06 -10.42 -0.99
N ILE A 69 -2.70 -11.03 0.14
CA ILE A 69 -3.42 -10.79 1.42
C ILE A 69 -3.24 -9.34 1.86
N SER A 70 -2.01 -8.83 1.85
CA SER A 70 -1.71 -7.44 2.23
C SER A 70 -2.44 -6.45 1.33
N LEU A 71 -2.36 -6.65 0.02
CA LEU A 71 -3.04 -5.82 -0.98
C LEU A 71 -4.57 -5.83 -0.77
N ALA A 72 -5.19 -6.99 -0.53
CA ALA A 72 -6.62 -7.07 -0.29
C ALA A 72 -7.08 -6.34 0.98
N GLU A 73 -6.29 -6.38 2.06
CA GLU A 73 -6.59 -5.61 3.28
C GLU A 73 -6.38 -4.10 3.03
N THR A 74 -5.37 -3.73 2.25
CA THR A 74 -5.12 -2.33 1.87
C THR A 74 -6.24 -1.77 0.98
N VAL A 75 -6.78 -2.57 0.05
CA VAL A 75 -7.94 -2.15 -0.77
C VAL A 75 -9.18 -1.92 0.08
N LYS A 76 -9.41 -2.71 1.14
CA LYS A 76 -10.52 -2.46 2.08
C LYS A 76 -10.36 -1.14 2.81
N GLU A 77 -9.16 -0.85 3.27
CA GLU A 77 -8.86 0.41 3.93
C GLU A 77 -8.97 1.60 2.94
N ALA A 78 -8.52 1.42 1.70
CA ALA A 78 -8.67 2.42 0.64
C ALA A 78 -10.13 2.75 0.38
N LEU A 79 -11.00 1.74 0.32
CA LEU A 79 -12.44 1.93 0.16
C LEU A 79 -13.02 2.74 1.34
N HIS A 80 -12.66 2.37 2.56
CA HIS A 80 -13.13 3.05 3.77
C HIS A 80 -12.68 4.53 3.80
N ILE A 81 -11.39 4.79 3.61
CA ILE A 81 -10.82 6.15 3.62
C ILE A 81 -11.41 6.98 2.48
N ARG A 82 -11.51 6.41 1.26
CA ARG A 82 -12.10 7.10 0.12
C ARG A 82 -13.53 7.58 0.42
N LEU A 83 -14.40 6.68 0.89
CA LEU A 83 -15.78 7.02 1.21
C LEU A 83 -15.85 8.11 2.29
N LEU A 84 -15.03 8.00 3.33
CA LEU A 84 -14.97 9.01 4.39
C LEU A 84 -14.55 10.38 3.85
N LEU A 85 -13.52 10.45 2.99
CA LEU A 85 -13.04 11.70 2.42
C LEU A 85 -14.04 12.31 1.43
N GLU A 86 -14.76 11.48 0.66
CA GLU A 86 -15.83 11.91 -0.22
C GLU A 86 -17.01 12.50 0.57
N GLU A 87 -17.45 11.83 1.65
CA GLU A 87 -18.52 12.31 2.53
C GLU A 87 -18.17 13.63 3.24
N LEU A 88 -16.91 13.79 3.63
CA LEU A 88 -16.40 15.04 4.23
C LEU A 88 -16.19 16.17 3.21
N GLY A 89 -16.37 15.91 1.90
CA GLY A 89 -16.06 16.88 0.86
C GLY A 89 -14.57 17.20 0.75
N ALA A 90 -13.71 16.38 1.36
CA ALA A 90 -12.25 16.54 1.34
C ALA A 90 -11.59 15.94 0.10
N ARG A 91 -12.37 15.24 -0.73
CA ARG A 91 -11.93 14.60 -1.96
C ARG A 91 -13.04 14.60 -3.00
N PRO A 92 -12.73 14.79 -4.30
CA PRO A 92 -13.72 14.63 -5.36
C PRO A 92 -14.27 13.20 -5.41
N VAL A 93 -15.57 13.07 -5.63
CA VAL A 93 -16.22 11.76 -5.79
C VAL A 93 -15.68 11.05 -7.02
N GLY A 94 -15.43 9.77 -6.89
CA GLY A 94 -15.02 8.92 -8.01
C GLY A 94 -13.52 8.94 -8.34
N VAL A 95 -12.69 9.67 -7.62
CA VAL A 95 -11.23 9.63 -7.83
C VAL A 95 -10.63 8.40 -7.13
N PRO A 96 -9.90 7.50 -7.83
CA PRO A 96 -9.33 6.30 -7.22
C PRO A 96 -8.22 6.61 -6.23
N MET A 97 -8.13 5.85 -5.13
CA MET A 97 -6.95 5.85 -4.27
C MET A 97 -5.75 5.22 -5.01
N ARG A 98 -4.53 5.67 -4.74
CA ARG A 98 -3.32 5.07 -5.30
C ARG A 98 -2.72 4.08 -4.30
N ILE A 99 -2.48 2.84 -4.72
CA ILE A 99 -1.85 1.80 -3.90
C ILE A 99 -0.55 1.37 -4.57
N HIS A 100 0.56 1.52 -3.87
CA HIS A 100 1.89 1.12 -4.30
C HIS A 100 2.21 -0.29 -3.80
N GLU A 101 2.55 -1.18 -4.75
CA GLU A 101 2.90 -2.58 -4.54
C GLU A 101 4.19 -2.88 -5.32
N ASP A 102 5.17 -3.55 -4.75
CA ASP A 102 6.44 -3.82 -5.43
C ASP A 102 6.54 -5.23 -6.02
N ASN A 103 5.66 -6.14 -5.60
CA ASN A 103 5.65 -7.51 -6.11
C ASN A 103 4.85 -7.65 -7.41
N SER A 104 5.55 -7.65 -8.55
CA SER A 104 4.93 -7.78 -9.87
C SER A 104 4.08 -9.05 -10.04
N ALA A 105 4.50 -10.18 -9.43
CA ALA A 105 3.75 -11.42 -9.50
C ALA A 105 2.44 -11.36 -8.70
N ALA A 106 2.42 -10.62 -7.57
CA ALA A 106 1.21 -10.37 -6.82
C ALA A 106 0.23 -9.48 -7.60
N LEU A 107 0.75 -8.46 -8.28
CA LEU A 107 -0.04 -7.60 -9.18
C LEU A 107 -0.64 -8.39 -10.34
N GLU A 108 0.16 -9.19 -11.03
CA GLU A 108 -0.32 -10.06 -12.11
C GLU A 108 -1.40 -11.01 -11.60
N MET A 109 -1.18 -11.65 -10.46
CA MET A 109 -2.15 -12.53 -9.82
C MET A 109 -3.45 -11.78 -9.49
N ALA A 110 -3.37 -10.60 -8.89
CA ALA A 110 -4.52 -9.81 -8.47
C ALA A 110 -5.39 -9.37 -9.66
N MET A 111 -4.76 -8.96 -10.77
CA MET A 111 -5.43 -8.38 -11.93
C MET A 111 -5.82 -9.39 -13.01
N SER A 112 -5.31 -10.61 -12.94
CA SER A 112 -5.61 -11.66 -13.93
C SER A 112 -7.04 -12.20 -13.80
N ASP A 113 -7.64 -12.55 -14.93
CA ASP A 113 -8.90 -13.30 -14.99
C ASP A 113 -8.72 -14.79 -14.62
N LYS A 114 -7.47 -15.27 -14.63
CA LYS A 114 -7.13 -16.65 -14.23
C LYS A 114 -7.03 -16.75 -12.72
N HIS A 115 -7.56 -17.83 -12.17
CA HIS A 115 -7.37 -18.13 -10.76
C HIS A 115 -6.08 -18.94 -10.55
N PHE A 116 -5.09 -18.33 -9.93
CA PHE A 116 -3.79 -18.94 -9.67
C PHE A 116 -3.78 -19.92 -8.48
N SER A 117 -4.80 -19.89 -7.64
CA SER A 117 -4.92 -20.80 -6.50
C SER A 117 -6.24 -21.56 -6.54
N LYS A 118 -6.20 -22.85 -6.16
CA LYS A 118 -7.41 -23.66 -5.95
C LYS A 118 -8.12 -23.31 -4.63
N ALA A 119 -7.40 -22.72 -3.68
CA ALA A 119 -7.93 -22.37 -2.37
C ALA A 119 -8.94 -21.23 -2.46
N LYS A 120 -10.18 -21.48 -1.99
CA LYS A 120 -11.31 -20.55 -2.10
C LYS A 120 -11.01 -19.17 -1.51
N HIS A 121 -10.31 -19.10 -0.38
CA HIS A 121 -10.01 -17.84 0.29
C HIS A 121 -9.06 -16.93 -0.51
N PHE A 122 -8.15 -17.51 -1.32
CA PHE A 122 -7.33 -16.70 -2.24
C PHE A 122 -8.13 -16.23 -3.44
N LYS A 123 -8.99 -17.10 -4.01
CA LYS A 123 -9.88 -16.71 -5.10
C LYS A 123 -10.78 -15.52 -4.73
N VAL A 124 -11.35 -15.56 -3.53
CA VAL A 124 -12.22 -14.48 -3.04
C VAL A 124 -11.43 -13.16 -2.93
N ARG A 125 -10.20 -13.19 -2.39
CA ARG A 125 -9.37 -11.99 -2.30
C ARG A 125 -8.96 -11.46 -3.68
N GLN A 126 -8.55 -12.34 -4.57
CA GLN A 126 -8.22 -11.99 -5.94
C GLN A 126 -9.41 -11.30 -6.64
N SER A 127 -10.60 -11.89 -6.56
CA SER A 127 -11.81 -11.29 -7.14
C SER A 127 -12.14 -9.95 -6.50
N PHE A 128 -12.02 -9.82 -5.17
CA PHE A 128 -12.26 -8.58 -4.45
C PHE A 128 -11.30 -7.46 -4.90
N VAL A 129 -10.00 -7.74 -4.98
CA VAL A 129 -9.01 -6.75 -5.46
C VAL A 129 -9.32 -6.36 -6.90
N ARG A 130 -9.60 -7.32 -7.77
CA ARG A 130 -9.89 -7.07 -9.17
C ARG A 130 -11.14 -6.20 -9.36
N GLU A 131 -12.24 -6.48 -8.67
CA GLU A 131 -13.46 -5.68 -8.73
C GLU A 131 -13.25 -4.24 -8.30
N ASN A 132 -12.41 -4.02 -7.29
CA ASN A 132 -12.17 -2.69 -6.75
C ASN A 132 -11.09 -1.91 -7.50
N CYS A 133 -10.15 -2.60 -8.16
CA CYS A 133 -9.03 -1.95 -8.83
C CYS A 133 -9.12 -1.97 -10.36
N ARG A 134 -9.96 -2.84 -10.92
CA ARG A 134 -10.24 -2.95 -12.35
C ARG A 134 -11.75 -3.04 -12.56
N PRO A 135 -12.42 -1.94 -12.89
CA PRO A 135 -13.86 -1.96 -13.15
C PRO A 135 -14.21 -2.96 -14.27
N LEU A 136 -15.28 -3.70 -14.06
CA LEU A 136 -15.79 -4.67 -15.04
C LEU A 136 -16.71 -4.03 -16.08
N GLU A 137 -17.27 -2.85 -15.80
CA GLU A 137 -18.23 -2.13 -16.64
C GLU A 137 -17.67 -0.77 -17.06
N GLU A 138 -17.98 -0.35 -18.30
CA GLU A 138 -17.63 0.97 -18.78
C GLU A 138 -18.33 2.06 -17.94
N GLY A 139 -17.55 3.04 -17.49
CA GLY A 139 -18.04 4.19 -16.70
C GLY A 139 -17.97 4.04 -15.20
N LEU A 140 -17.64 2.86 -14.67
CA LEU A 140 -17.36 2.69 -13.24
C LEU A 140 -15.92 3.06 -12.95
N THR A 141 -15.72 4.01 -12.02
CA THR A 141 -14.39 4.36 -11.50
C THR A 141 -13.96 3.34 -10.46
N PRO A 142 -12.71 2.80 -10.53
CA PRO A 142 -12.22 1.86 -9.55
C PRO A 142 -12.10 2.53 -8.16
N THR A 143 -12.17 1.74 -7.12
CA THR A 143 -11.89 2.20 -5.74
C THR A 143 -10.45 2.66 -5.60
N ALA A 144 -9.54 1.90 -6.19
CA ALA A 144 -8.11 2.20 -6.17
C ALA A 144 -7.45 1.84 -7.49
N THR A 145 -6.34 2.50 -7.78
CA THR A 145 -5.40 2.13 -8.85
C THR A 145 -4.16 1.52 -8.20
N VAL A 146 -3.80 0.31 -8.58
CA VAL A 146 -2.58 -0.33 -8.08
C VAL A 146 -1.42 -0.01 -9.00
N ILE A 147 -0.31 0.44 -8.43
CA ILE A 147 0.86 0.96 -9.14
C ILE A 147 2.05 0.09 -8.74
N GLN A 148 2.71 -0.48 -9.74
CA GLN A 148 3.97 -1.19 -9.50
C GLN A 148 5.05 -0.18 -9.11
N THR A 149 5.71 -0.44 -7.98
CA THR A 149 6.67 0.47 -7.38
C THR A 149 8.01 -0.26 -7.15
N PRO A 150 9.14 0.36 -7.43
CA PRO A 150 10.44 -0.23 -7.07
C PRO A 150 10.56 -0.44 -5.55
N THR A 151 11.14 -1.57 -5.13
CA THR A 151 11.26 -1.97 -3.71
C THR A 151 11.92 -0.89 -2.84
N HIS A 152 12.91 -0.16 -3.37
CA HIS A 152 13.58 0.90 -2.60
C HIS A 152 12.69 2.12 -2.30
N LEU A 153 11.51 2.22 -2.94
CA LEU A 153 10.49 3.26 -2.70
C LEU A 153 9.30 2.72 -1.89
N GLN A 154 9.34 1.44 -1.49
CA GLN A 154 8.26 0.79 -0.77
C GLN A 154 8.28 1.19 0.72
N LEU A 155 7.47 2.17 1.08
CA LEU A 155 7.46 2.70 2.45
C LEU A 155 6.87 1.72 3.47
N SER A 156 5.99 0.82 3.06
CA SER A 156 5.42 -0.19 3.97
C SER A 156 6.41 -1.25 4.43
N ASP A 157 7.59 -1.38 3.80
CA ASP A 157 8.71 -2.20 4.27
C ASP A 157 9.06 -1.95 5.73
N GLY A 158 9.00 -0.69 6.17
CA GLY A 158 9.26 -0.29 7.56
C GLY A 158 8.23 -0.82 8.57
N LEU A 159 7.11 -1.35 8.11
CA LEU A 159 6.04 -1.92 8.93
C LEU A 159 6.04 -3.45 8.92
N THR A 160 6.84 -4.08 8.06
CA THR A 160 6.84 -5.55 7.88
C THR A 160 8.14 -6.21 8.30
N LYS A 161 9.28 -5.54 8.09
CA LYS A 161 10.62 -6.10 8.31
C LYS A 161 11.60 -5.10 8.93
N ALA A 162 12.68 -5.62 9.51
CA ALA A 162 13.78 -4.78 9.99
C ALA A 162 14.53 -4.17 8.79
N LEU A 163 14.60 -2.85 8.76
CA LEU A 163 15.30 -2.10 7.71
C LEU A 163 16.76 -1.84 8.06
N SER A 164 17.61 -1.66 7.05
CA SER A 164 18.92 -1.05 7.23
C SER A 164 18.77 0.37 7.79
N LYS A 165 19.83 0.90 8.41
CA LYS A 165 19.80 2.25 9.01
C LYS A 165 19.38 3.34 8.01
N ASP A 166 19.85 3.23 6.77
CA ASP A 166 19.58 4.23 5.73
C ASP A 166 18.13 4.15 5.25
N LEU A 167 17.62 2.95 5.00
CA LEU A 167 16.21 2.74 4.63
C LEU A 167 15.26 3.08 5.77
N PHE A 168 15.64 2.76 7.02
CA PHE A 168 14.84 3.16 8.18
C PHE A 168 14.77 4.68 8.32
N LYS A 169 15.86 5.39 8.03
CA LYS A 169 15.84 6.86 8.01
C LYS A 169 14.89 7.41 6.95
N VAL A 170 14.89 6.86 5.74
CA VAL A 170 13.93 7.25 4.67
C VAL A 170 12.50 7.03 5.13
N PHE A 171 12.20 5.85 5.67
CA PHE A 171 10.88 5.56 6.25
C PHE A 171 10.51 6.53 7.36
N GLN A 172 11.41 6.75 8.31
CA GLN A 172 11.22 7.66 9.43
C GLN A 172 10.92 9.09 8.94
N ASP A 173 11.72 9.59 8.01
CA ASP A 173 11.55 10.94 7.46
C ASP A 173 10.20 11.05 6.73
N ALA A 174 9.80 10.03 5.98
CA ALA A 174 8.50 10.00 5.30
C ALA A 174 7.31 10.04 6.27
N VAL A 175 7.39 9.37 7.42
CA VAL A 175 6.25 9.28 8.37
C VAL A 175 6.25 10.36 9.45
N THR A 176 7.35 11.10 9.69
CA THR A 176 7.44 11.98 10.87
C THR A 176 7.72 13.46 10.60
N THR A 177 8.54 13.82 9.64
CA THR A 177 9.09 15.20 9.62
C THR A 177 9.02 15.93 8.31
N THR A 178 8.90 15.25 7.22
CA THR A 178 8.98 15.88 5.91
C THR A 178 7.75 15.50 5.10
N PRO A 179 7.10 16.46 4.43
CA PRO A 179 6.27 16.08 3.29
C PRO A 179 7.14 15.16 2.44
N LEU A 180 6.62 14.01 2.02
CA LEU A 180 7.30 13.05 1.14
C LEU A 180 8.31 13.81 0.27
N CYS A 181 9.60 13.58 0.50
CA CYS A 181 10.66 14.39 -0.11
C CYS A 181 10.39 14.48 -1.60
N ILE A 182 10.56 15.67 -2.19
CA ILE A 182 10.28 15.95 -3.61
C ILE A 182 10.89 14.86 -4.50
N ASP A 183 12.08 14.35 -4.16
CA ASP A 183 12.75 13.27 -4.91
C ASP A 183 11.98 11.94 -4.85
N THR A 184 11.41 11.59 -3.69
CA THR A 184 10.57 10.39 -3.56
C THR A 184 9.23 10.59 -4.26
N LYS A 185 8.70 11.82 -4.22
CA LYS A 185 7.46 12.20 -4.90
C LYS A 185 7.65 12.22 -6.42
N GLU A 186 8.77 12.74 -6.93
CA GLU A 186 9.12 12.72 -8.35
C GLU A 186 9.37 11.30 -8.85
N ALA A 187 10.05 10.45 -8.08
CA ALA A 187 10.25 9.04 -8.41
C ALA A 187 8.93 8.26 -8.41
N LEU A 188 8.03 8.53 -7.45
CA LEU A 188 6.70 7.93 -7.40
C LEU A 188 5.79 8.44 -8.53
N LEU A 189 5.87 9.72 -8.88
CA LEU A 189 5.15 10.29 -10.02
C LEU A 189 5.66 9.73 -11.35
N ALA A 190 6.97 9.47 -11.49
CA ALA A 190 7.54 8.81 -12.65
C ALA A 190 7.01 7.38 -12.83
N CYS A 191 6.74 6.67 -11.75
CA CYS A 191 6.09 5.35 -11.80
C CYS A 191 4.63 5.42 -12.28
N THR A 192 3.91 6.52 -12.02
CA THR A 192 2.51 6.69 -12.45
C THR A 192 2.35 7.01 -13.93
N SER A 193 3.41 7.48 -14.60
CA SER A 193 3.39 7.84 -16.02
C SER A 193 3.42 6.64 -16.98
N SER A 194 3.59 5.43 -16.46
CA SER A 194 3.52 4.20 -17.24
C SER A 194 2.34 3.35 -16.77
N PRO A 195 1.11 3.60 -17.28
CA PRO A 195 0.01 2.71 -16.99
C PRO A 195 0.34 1.32 -17.55
N VAL A 196 0.41 0.34 -16.66
CA VAL A 196 0.51 -1.06 -17.07
C VAL A 196 -0.78 -1.40 -17.80
N HIS A 197 -0.73 -1.43 -19.12
CA HIS A 197 -1.86 -1.88 -19.93
C HIS A 197 -2.03 -3.39 -19.75
N TRP A 198 -2.97 -3.78 -18.93
CA TRP A 198 -3.40 -5.16 -18.80
C TRP A 198 -4.23 -5.51 -20.04
N ARG A 199 -3.68 -6.39 -20.89
CA ARG A 199 -4.40 -7.02 -22.02
C ARG A 199 -5.13 -8.28 -21.56
#